data_e552ad121d6e2f7e3e7e256acce5061e
#
_entry.id   e552ad121d6e2f7e3e7e256acce5061e
#
_cell.length_a   1.000
_cell.length_b   1.000
_cell.length_c   1.000
_cell.angle_alpha   90.00
_cell.angle_beta   90.00
_cell.angle_gamma   90.00
#
_symmetry.space_group_name_H-M   'P 1'
#
loop_
_entity.id
_entity.type
_entity.pdbx_description
1 polymer ?
#
loop_
_entity_poly.entity_id
_entity_poly.type
_entity_poly.pdbx_seq_one_letter_code
_entity_poly.pdbx_strand_id
1 'polypeptide(L)'
;EEGLLGSDYFVQNPTYPLDKIIACINIDAVNIFGEPKNIEIIGGEHSNLFKIVDEEARKLNMYGVMDQNPEQGSFYRSDQFNFAKVGIPSIYISNGEDFVGKPKGWGSEIMEKWSEKNYHQPSDEVEPWWDFNGMSKNVKVFFLTGYRLANEKSKPQWKFSSEFSKMRN
;
A
#
# COMPACT_ATOMS: atom_id res chain seq x y z
N GLU A 1 12.78 -12.40 -5.90
CA GLU A 1 11.50 -13.10 -5.86
C GLU A 1 11.01 -13.42 -7.28
N GLU A 2 10.28 -14.53 -7.42
CA GLU A 2 9.92 -15.12 -8.70
C GLU A 2 8.46 -14.76 -9.07
N GLY A 3 8.18 -13.50 -9.44
CA GLY A 3 7.01 -13.15 -10.26
C GLY A 3 5.62 -13.25 -9.62
N LEU A 4 5.42 -12.90 -8.35
CA LEU A 4 4.09 -12.81 -7.69
C LEU A 4 3.32 -14.15 -7.69
N LEU A 5 4.01 -15.28 -7.62
CA LEU A 5 3.43 -16.62 -7.77
C LEU A 5 2.38 -16.93 -6.69
N GLY A 6 2.57 -16.46 -5.47
CA GLY A 6 1.64 -16.72 -4.36
C GLY A 6 0.27 -16.07 -4.59
N SER A 7 0.25 -14.78 -4.92
CA SER A 7 -0.99 -14.06 -5.21
C SER A 7 -1.67 -14.55 -6.50
N ASP A 8 -0.88 -14.91 -7.53
CA ASP A 8 -1.41 -15.48 -8.76
C ASP A 8 -2.07 -16.85 -8.49
N TYR A 9 -1.40 -17.73 -7.75
CA TYR A 9 -1.99 -19.00 -7.34
C TYR A 9 -3.26 -18.82 -6.52
N PHE A 10 -3.28 -17.86 -5.58
CA PHE A 10 -4.45 -17.60 -4.74
C PHE A 10 -5.67 -17.18 -5.57
N VAL A 11 -5.51 -16.28 -6.55
CA VAL A 11 -6.66 -15.83 -7.36
C VAL A 11 -7.16 -16.91 -8.33
N GLN A 12 -6.31 -17.85 -8.71
CA GLN A 12 -6.69 -19.02 -9.52
C GLN A 12 -7.30 -20.15 -8.70
N ASN A 13 -6.88 -20.29 -7.43
CA ASN A 13 -7.33 -21.34 -6.50
C ASN A 13 -7.77 -20.72 -5.16
N PRO A 14 -8.79 -19.85 -5.17
CA PRO A 14 -9.13 -19.08 -3.99
C PRO A 14 -9.71 -19.96 -2.89
N THR A 15 -9.20 -19.79 -1.67
CA THR A 15 -9.74 -20.44 -0.46
C THR A 15 -11.09 -19.85 -0.03
N TYR A 16 -11.45 -18.69 -0.58
CA TYR A 16 -12.71 -18.00 -0.39
C TYR A 16 -13.27 -17.54 -1.74
N PRO A 17 -14.58 -17.60 -1.99
CA PRO A 17 -15.14 -17.16 -3.27
C PRO A 17 -14.71 -15.71 -3.61
N LEU A 18 -14.19 -15.48 -4.81
CA LEU A 18 -13.66 -14.16 -5.21
C LEU A 18 -14.71 -13.06 -5.13
N ASP A 19 -16.00 -13.37 -5.35
CA ASP A 19 -17.13 -12.43 -5.22
C ASP A 19 -17.35 -11.96 -3.77
N LYS A 20 -16.79 -12.67 -2.79
CA LYS A 20 -16.82 -12.31 -1.37
C LYS A 20 -15.61 -11.51 -0.93
N ILE A 21 -14.56 -11.45 -1.73
CA ILE A 21 -13.38 -10.60 -1.48
C ILE A 21 -13.70 -9.20 -1.97
N ILE A 22 -13.76 -8.24 -1.06
CA ILE A 22 -14.21 -6.86 -1.38
C ILE A 22 -13.08 -5.92 -1.76
N ALA A 23 -11.87 -6.18 -1.28
CA ALA A 23 -10.67 -5.39 -1.57
C ALA A 23 -9.40 -6.20 -1.30
N CYS A 24 -8.30 -5.79 -1.92
CA CYS A 24 -6.94 -6.18 -1.55
C CYS A 24 -6.16 -4.94 -1.12
N ILE A 25 -5.56 -5.00 0.08
CA ILE A 25 -4.62 -3.99 0.58
C ILE A 25 -3.29 -4.69 0.75
N ASN A 26 -2.37 -4.43 -0.17
CA ASN A 26 -1.04 -4.98 -0.11
C ASN A 26 -0.13 -4.16 0.81
N ILE A 27 0.76 -4.85 1.51
CA ILE A 27 1.75 -4.29 2.42
C ILE A 27 3.04 -5.08 2.21
N ASP A 28 4.03 -4.48 1.55
CA ASP A 28 5.32 -5.12 1.34
C ASP A 28 6.35 -4.66 2.38
N ALA A 29 6.31 -3.37 2.72
CA ALA A 29 7.24 -2.79 3.67
C ALA A 29 6.54 -1.81 4.60
N VAL A 30 7.13 -1.60 5.76
CA VAL A 30 6.68 -0.60 6.74
C VAL A 30 7.81 0.36 7.07
N ASN A 31 7.44 1.56 7.51
CA ASN A 31 8.37 2.64 7.78
C ASN A 31 9.26 2.36 9.00
N ILE A 32 10.57 2.49 8.80
CA ILE A 32 11.61 2.32 9.83
C ILE A 32 12.37 3.63 10.16
N PHE A 33 12.02 4.74 9.50
CA PHE A 33 12.80 5.99 9.52
C PHE A 33 12.28 7.06 10.47
N GLY A 34 11.22 6.77 11.22
CA GLY A 34 10.63 7.69 12.18
C GLY A 34 9.17 8.01 11.90
N GLU A 35 8.63 9.03 12.57
CA GLU A 35 7.21 9.35 12.51
C GLU A 35 6.82 9.99 11.17
N PRO A 36 5.98 9.32 10.34
CA PRO A 36 5.56 9.85 9.05
C PRO A 36 4.43 10.87 9.22
N LYS A 37 4.37 11.86 8.30
CA LYS A 37 3.24 12.78 8.12
C LYS A 37 2.29 12.32 7.01
N ASN A 38 2.79 11.53 6.07
CA ASN A 38 2.01 11.03 4.94
C ASN A 38 2.23 9.54 4.73
N ILE A 39 1.36 8.97 3.91
CA ILE A 39 1.42 7.57 3.47
C ILE A 39 1.10 7.54 1.98
N GLU A 40 1.87 6.79 1.23
CA GLU A 40 1.69 6.66 -0.21
C GLU A 40 0.70 5.55 -0.53
N ILE A 41 -0.22 5.81 -1.46
CA ILE A 41 -1.30 4.90 -1.84
C ILE A 41 -1.20 4.63 -3.35
N ILE A 42 -0.43 3.62 -3.68
CA ILE A 42 -0.16 3.19 -5.05
C ILE A 42 -1.40 2.46 -5.58
N GLY A 43 -1.88 2.83 -6.78
CA GLY A 43 -3.14 2.38 -7.35
C GLY A 43 -4.38 3.13 -6.84
N GLY A 44 -4.20 4.17 -6.03
CA GLY A 44 -5.27 5.00 -5.49
C GLY A 44 -6.09 5.74 -6.56
N GLU A 45 -5.52 5.95 -7.74
CA GLU A 45 -6.18 6.54 -8.91
C GLU A 45 -7.24 5.62 -9.51
N HIS A 46 -7.14 4.32 -9.33
CA HIS A 46 -8.01 3.33 -9.97
C HIS A 46 -9.36 3.14 -9.25
N SER A 47 -9.44 3.39 -7.95
CA SER A 47 -10.63 3.07 -7.15
C SER A 47 -10.96 4.16 -6.12
N ASN A 48 -12.02 3.97 -5.35
CA ASN A 48 -12.34 4.82 -4.21
C ASN A 48 -11.58 4.44 -2.92
N LEU A 49 -10.70 3.45 -2.97
CA LEU A 49 -9.89 3.04 -1.82
C LEU A 49 -8.95 4.16 -1.34
N PHE A 50 -8.42 4.99 -2.25
CA PHE A 50 -7.62 6.15 -1.86
C PHE A 50 -8.30 6.99 -0.78
N LYS A 51 -9.58 7.36 -1.04
CA LYS A 51 -10.35 8.18 -0.11
C LYS A 51 -10.51 7.50 1.25
N ILE A 52 -10.75 6.19 1.26
CA ILE A 52 -10.94 5.43 2.48
C ILE A 52 -9.65 5.42 3.30
N VAL A 53 -8.50 5.14 2.68
CA VAL A 53 -7.19 5.15 3.37
C VAL A 53 -6.82 6.55 3.86
N ASP A 54 -7.00 7.59 3.04
CA ASP A 54 -6.69 8.97 3.43
C ASP A 54 -7.53 9.43 4.64
N GLU A 55 -8.82 9.09 4.66
CA GLU A 55 -9.69 9.40 5.80
C GLU A 55 -9.25 8.67 7.09
N GLU A 56 -8.78 7.43 7.00
CA GLU A 56 -8.24 6.71 8.16
C GLU A 56 -6.88 7.25 8.59
N ALA A 57 -6.00 7.61 7.64
CA ALA A 57 -4.71 8.25 7.93
C ALA A 57 -4.89 9.59 8.66
N ARG A 58 -5.88 10.40 8.27
CA ARG A 58 -6.19 11.68 8.92
C ARG A 58 -6.56 11.55 10.39
N LYS A 59 -7.17 10.46 10.81
CA LYS A 59 -7.43 10.19 12.24
C LYS A 59 -6.15 10.03 13.07
N LEU A 60 -5.04 9.74 12.39
CA LEU A 60 -3.71 9.60 13.00
C LEU A 60 -2.78 10.79 12.70
N ASN A 61 -3.35 11.95 12.30
CA ASN A 61 -2.61 13.13 11.88
C ASN A 61 -1.65 12.87 10.70
N MET A 62 -2.05 12.00 9.79
CA MET A 62 -1.36 11.72 8.54
C MET A 62 -2.26 12.08 7.36
N TYR A 63 -1.70 12.13 6.15
CA TYR A 63 -2.46 12.30 4.91
C TYR A 63 -1.98 11.33 3.83
N GLY A 64 -2.90 10.93 2.97
CA GLY A 64 -2.59 10.10 1.81
C GLY A 64 -2.03 10.91 0.67
N VAL A 65 -1.04 10.35 -0.02
CA VAL A 65 -0.57 10.86 -1.32
C VAL A 65 -0.70 9.75 -2.36
N MET A 66 -0.90 10.13 -3.61
CA MET A 66 -0.86 9.20 -4.74
C MET A 66 0.58 8.73 -4.99
N ASP A 67 0.73 7.71 -5.83
CA ASP A 67 2.02 7.25 -6.31
C ASP A 67 2.87 8.43 -6.80
N GLN A 68 4.04 8.61 -6.20
CA GLN A 68 4.95 9.72 -6.51
C GLN A 68 5.87 9.39 -7.68
N ASN A 69 5.99 8.10 -8.04
CA ASN A 69 6.87 7.61 -9.10
C ASN A 69 6.13 6.61 -10.01
N PRO A 70 5.00 7.02 -10.63
CA PRO A 70 4.14 6.11 -11.40
C PRO A 70 4.83 5.47 -12.61
N GLU A 71 5.91 6.11 -13.12
CA GLU A 71 6.74 5.58 -14.21
C GLU A 71 7.50 4.31 -13.82
N GLN A 72 7.67 4.04 -12.52
CA GLN A 72 8.27 2.80 -12.02
C GLN A 72 7.32 1.60 -12.12
N GLY A 73 6.01 1.85 -12.32
CA GLY A 73 5.00 0.82 -12.46
C GLY A 73 4.81 -0.06 -11.22
N SER A 74 5.02 0.50 -10.03
CA SER A 74 4.97 -0.23 -8.75
C SER A 74 3.64 -0.96 -8.53
N PHE A 75 2.53 -0.39 -9.01
CA PHE A 75 1.22 -1.06 -8.93
C PHE A 75 1.19 -2.41 -9.64
N TYR A 76 1.88 -2.54 -10.78
CA TYR A 76 1.87 -3.74 -11.63
C TYR A 76 2.91 -4.80 -11.21
N ARG A 77 3.74 -4.48 -10.24
CA ARG A 77 4.89 -5.30 -9.82
C ARG A 77 4.78 -5.89 -8.42
N SER A 78 3.63 -5.69 -7.76
CA SER A 78 3.35 -6.18 -6.41
C SER A 78 2.04 -6.99 -6.37
N ASP A 79 1.82 -7.74 -5.31
CA ASP A 79 0.79 -8.79 -5.20
C ASP A 79 -0.65 -8.31 -5.44
N GLN A 80 -0.98 -7.06 -5.11
CA GLN A 80 -2.31 -6.48 -5.36
C GLN A 80 -2.73 -6.52 -6.84
N PHE A 81 -1.75 -6.55 -7.75
CA PHE A 81 -2.04 -6.58 -9.18
C PHE A 81 -2.77 -7.86 -9.61
N ASN A 82 -2.43 -9.01 -9.04
CA ASN A 82 -3.13 -10.26 -9.34
C ASN A 82 -4.60 -10.21 -8.91
N PHE A 83 -4.91 -9.53 -7.80
CA PHE A 83 -6.30 -9.28 -7.38
C PHE A 83 -7.01 -8.29 -8.31
N ALA A 84 -6.32 -7.24 -8.75
CA ALA A 84 -6.87 -6.27 -9.71
C ALA A 84 -7.26 -6.93 -11.04
N LYS A 85 -6.43 -7.84 -11.57
CA LYS A 85 -6.71 -8.60 -12.80
C LYS A 85 -8.02 -9.41 -12.75
N VAL A 86 -8.44 -9.85 -11.56
CA VAL A 86 -9.71 -10.56 -11.36
C VAL A 86 -10.82 -9.63 -10.84
N GLY A 87 -10.64 -8.31 -10.97
CA GLY A 87 -11.65 -7.30 -10.72
C GLY A 87 -11.85 -6.92 -9.25
N ILE A 88 -10.98 -7.34 -8.34
CA ILE A 88 -11.04 -6.94 -6.93
C ILE A 88 -10.34 -5.58 -6.78
N PRO A 89 -11.04 -4.52 -6.26
CA PRO A 89 -10.40 -3.24 -5.97
C PRO A 89 -9.18 -3.41 -5.09
N SER A 90 -8.03 -2.92 -5.55
CA SER A 90 -6.74 -3.23 -4.95
C SER A 90 -5.86 -2.00 -4.86
N ILE A 91 -5.08 -1.91 -3.80
CA ILE A 91 -4.05 -0.89 -3.59
C ILE A 91 -2.83 -1.50 -2.92
N TYR A 92 -1.70 -0.84 -3.10
CA TYR A 92 -0.50 -1.05 -2.31
C TYR A 92 -0.25 0.20 -1.47
N ILE A 93 -0.14 0.04 -0.15
CA ILE A 93 0.17 1.14 0.76
C ILE A 93 1.65 1.10 1.09
N SER A 94 2.36 2.16 0.67
CA SER A 94 3.79 2.34 0.83
C SER A 94 4.11 3.47 1.81
N ASN A 95 5.38 3.65 2.10
CA ASN A 95 5.85 4.72 2.96
C ASN A 95 5.75 6.07 2.25
N GLY A 96 5.26 7.09 2.95
CA GLY A 96 5.38 8.45 2.47
C GLY A 96 6.76 9.04 2.77
N GLU A 97 7.06 10.16 2.15
CA GLU A 97 8.39 10.81 2.21
C GLU A 97 8.47 11.97 3.20
N ASP A 98 7.33 12.42 3.73
CA ASP A 98 7.29 13.51 4.71
C ASP A 98 7.32 12.99 6.14
N PHE A 99 8.29 13.49 6.94
CA PHE A 99 8.50 13.06 8.31
C PHE A 99 8.36 14.22 9.31
N VAL A 100 7.91 13.91 10.54
CA VAL A 100 7.83 14.89 11.62
C VAL A 100 9.22 15.36 12.01
N GLY A 101 9.39 16.70 12.11
CA GLY A 101 10.68 17.31 12.49
C GLY A 101 11.79 17.22 11.43
N LYS A 102 11.48 16.77 10.20
CA LYS A 102 12.45 16.69 9.11
C LYS A 102 12.11 17.70 8.00
N PRO A 103 13.13 18.20 7.27
CA PRO A 103 12.91 19.08 6.13
C PRO A 103 12.29 18.32 4.96
N LYS A 104 11.69 19.04 4.03
CA LYS A 104 11.18 18.49 2.77
C LYS A 104 12.30 17.80 1.99
N GLY A 105 12.02 16.61 1.43
CA GLY A 105 12.99 15.82 0.67
C GLY A 105 13.90 14.91 1.51
N TRP A 106 13.90 15.08 2.83
CA TRP A 106 14.71 14.22 3.70
C TRP A 106 14.31 12.74 3.60
N GLY A 107 13.03 12.47 3.51
CA GLY A 107 12.51 11.09 3.42
C GLY A 107 12.94 10.40 2.15
N SER A 108 12.78 11.05 0.99
CA SER A 108 13.25 10.51 -0.29
C SER A 108 14.74 10.18 -0.22
N GLU A 109 15.55 11.13 0.26
CA GLU A 109 17.00 10.96 0.34
C GLU A 109 17.42 9.79 1.24
N ILE A 110 16.81 9.65 2.43
CA ILE A 110 17.18 8.56 3.36
C ILE A 110 16.71 7.19 2.87
N MET A 111 15.53 7.12 2.25
CA MET A 111 14.99 5.88 1.71
C MET A 111 15.77 5.42 0.48
N GLU A 112 16.17 6.34 -0.40
CA GLU A 112 17.03 6.03 -1.55
C GLU A 112 18.37 5.47 -1.10
N LYS A 113 19.08 6.17 -0.20
CA LYS A 113 20.37 5.71 0.35
C LYS A 113 20.27 4.35 1.04
N TRP A 114 19.18 4.11 1.75
CA TRP A 114 18.97 2.82 2.40
C TRP A 114 18.72 1.72 1.37
N SER A 115 17.89 2.00 0.38
CA SER A 115 17.55 1.07 -0.69
C SER A 115 18.78 0.69 -1.51
N GLU A 116 19.59 1.64 -1.93
CA GLU A 116 20.84 1.37 -2.68
C GLU A 116 21.78 0.40 -1.95
N LYS A 117 21.79 0.47 -0.62
CA LYS A 117 22.73 -0.32 0.21
C LYS A 117 22.15 -1.65 0.67
N ASN A 118 20.85 -1.69 0.99
CA ASN A 118 20.27 -2.80 1.74
C ASN A 118 19.17 -3.54 0.99
N TYR A 119 18.43 -2.89 0.08
CA TYR A 119 17.32 -3.53 -0.61
C TYR A 119 17.77 -4.76 -1.39
N HIS A 120 17.19 -5.93 -1.08
CA HIS A 120 17.57 -7.23 -1.64
C HIS A 120 19.04 -7.62 -1.43
N GLN A 121 19.65 -7.14 -0.34
CA GLN A 121 21.03 -7.46 0.03
C GLN A 121 21.07 -8.19 1.38
N PRO A 122 22.15 -8.95 1.65
CA PRO A 122 22.35 -9.58 2.97
C PRO A 122 22.44 -8.58 4.13
N SER A 123 22.66 -7.30 3.84
CA SER A 123 22.68 -6.19 4.82
C SER A 123 21.29 -5.69 5.20
N ASP A 124 20.21 -6.25 4.63
CA ASP A 124 18.84 -5.94 5.05
C ASP A 124 18.50 -6.70 6.33
N GLU A 125 19.04 -6.21 7.44
CA GLU A 125 18.87 -6.77 8.78
C GLU A 125 18.30 -5.70 9.72
N VAL A 126 17.69 -6.15 10.83
CA VAL A 126 17.18 -5.23 11.86
C VAL A 126 18.34 -4.49 12.52
N GLU A 127 18.31 -3.18 12.44
CA GLU A 127 19.34 -2.30 12.98
C GLU A 127 18.86 -1.54 14.24
N PRO A 128 19.75 -1.23 15.20
CA PRO A 128 19.40 -0.55 16.43
C PRO A 128 18.78 0.85 16.26
N TRP A 129 18.97 1.49 15.12
CA TRP A 129 18.46 2.83 14.79
C TRP A 129 17.03 2.83 14.21
N TRP A 130 16.46 1.67 13.92
CA TRP A 130 15.09 1.59 13.40
C TRP A 130 14.10 2.19 14.38
N ASP A 131 13.25 3.09 13.89
CA ASP A 131 12.18 3.72 14.67
C ASP A 131 10.85 3.01 14.45
N PHE A 132 10.51 2.10 15.36
CA PHE A 132 9.25 1.34 15.31
C PHE A 132 8.00 2.18 15.58
N ASN A 133 8.12 3.44 16.01
CA ASN A 133 6.96 4.33 16.19
C ASN A 133 6.32 4.63 14.83
N GLY A 134 7.13 4.88 13.80
CA GLY A 134 6.67 5.06 12.43
C GLY A 134 5.98 3.82 11.90
N MET A 135 6.59 2.65 12.08
CA MET A 135 6.02 1.36 11.73
C MET A 135 4.65 1.13 12.40
N SER A 136 4.56 1.37 13.70
CA SER A 136 3.31 1.25 14.46
C SER A 136 2.21 2.15 13.91
N LYS A 137 2.55 3.35 13.43
CA LYS A 137 1.61 4.30 12.85
C LYS A 137 1.07 3.80 11.51
N ASN A 138 1.93 3.27 10.64
CA ASN A 138 1.52 2.66 9.39
C ASN A 138 0.60 1.46 9.61
N VAL A 139 0.98 0.55 10.52
CA VAL A 139 0.16 -0.64 10.87
C VAL A 139 -1.23 -0.22 11.38
N LYS A 140 -1.34 0.87 12.13
CA LYS A 140 -2.65 1.42 12.57
C LYS A 140 -3.50 1.88 11.38
N VAL A 141 -2.92 2.55 10.38
CA VAL A 141 -3.66 2.92 9.16
C VAL A 141 -4.19 1.67 8.46
N PHE A 142 -3.37 0.63 8.30
CA PHE A 142 -3.78 -0.62 7.67
C PHE A 142 -4.93 -1.28 8.43
N PHE A 143 -4.78 -1.40 9.75
CA PHE A 143 -5.82 -1.96 10.60
C PHE A 143 -7.14 -1.18 10.51
N LEU A 144 -7.11 0.14 10.64
CA LEU A 144 -8.29 0.99 10.58
C LEU A 144 -8.97 0.91 9.22
N THR A 145 -8.20 0.89 8.14
CA THR A 145 -8.71 0.73 6.78
C THR A 145 -9.39 -0.64 6.61
N GLY A 146 -8.73 -1.72 6.98
CA GLY A 146 -9.29 -3.07 6.91
C GLY A 146 -10.52 -3.24 7.78
N TYR A 147 -10.49 -2.73 9.01
CA TYR A 147 -11.63 -2.76 9.93
C TYR A 147 -12.84 -2.00 9.37
N ARG A 148 -12.60 -0.81 8.81
CA ARG A 148 -13.64 -0.01 8.16
C ARG A 148 -14.26 -0.78 6.99
N LEU A 149 -13.46 -1.28 6.07
CA LEU A 149 -13.91 -2.04 4.91
C LEU A 149 -14.74 -3.27 5.31
N ALA A 150 -14.32 -3.97 6.34
CA ALA A 150 -15.04 -5.16 6.84
C ALA A 150 -16.42 -4.83 7.44
N ASN A 151 -16.63 -3.60 7.92
CA ASN A 151 -17.85 -3.19 8.61
C ASN A 151 -18.73 -2.22 7.81
N GLU A 152 -18.24 -1.62 6.73
CA GLU A 152 -19.05 -0.76 5.88
C GLU A 152 -20.01 -1.55 4.98
N LYS A 153 -21.22 -0.99 4.79
CA LYS A 153 -22.22 -1.58 3.88
C LYS A 153 -21.85 -1.39 2.41
N SER A 154 -21.19 -0.29 2.07
CA SER A 154 -20.76 0.01 0.70
C SER A 154 -19.41 -0.64 0.41
N LYS A 155 -19.38 -1.48 -0.61
CA LYS A 155 -18.12 -2.10 -1.05
C LYS A 155 -17.27 -1.10 -1.85
N PRO A 156 -15.93 -1.19 -1.78
CA PRO A 156 -15.05 -0.44 -2.67
C PRO A 156 -15.37 -0.74 -4.15
N GLN A 157 -15.17 0.27 -4.99
CA GLN A 157 -15.46 0.18 -6.41
C GLN A 157 -14.32 0.78 -7.22
N TRP A 158 -14.06 0.18 -8.39
CA TRP A 158 -13.24 0.77 -9.42
C TRP A 158 -13.87 2.07 -9.94
N LYS A 159 -13.05 3.07 -10.25
CA LYS A 159 -13.52 4.21 -11.02
C LYS A 159 -13.83 3.79 -12.45
N PHE A 160 -14.79 4.41 -13.09
CA PHE A 160 -15.16 4.11 -14.47
C PHE A 160 -13.98 4.26 -15.44
N SER A 161 -13.06 5.18 -15.17
CA SER A 161 -11.84 5.41 -15.96
C SER A 161 -10.75 4.36 -15.77
N SER A 162 -10.88 3.48 -14.77
CA SER A 162 -9.89 2.44 -14.52
C SER A 162 -9.96 1.33 -15.54
N GLU A 163 -8.82 0.84 -16.00
CA GLU A 163 -8.71 -0.33 -16.86
C GLU A 163 -9.31 -1.60 -16.23
N PHE A 164 -9.32 -1.67 -14.89
CA PHE A 164 -9.87 -2.80 -14.13
C PHE A 164 -11.38 -2.73 -13.93
N SER A 165 -12.02 -1.63 -14.32
CA SER A 165 -13.47 -1.42 -14.10
C SER A 165 -14.38 -2.47 -14.74
N LYS A 166 -13.90 -3.14 -15.80
CA LYS A 166 -14.63 -4.16 -16.58
C LYS A 166 -14.23 -5.60 -16.26
N MET A 167 -13.29 -5.80 -15.33
CA MET A 167 -12.75 -7.14 -15.04
C MET A 167 -13.67 -7.97 -14.13
N ARG A 168 -14.64 -7.33 -13.47
CA ARG A 168 -15.62 -8.00 -12.63
C ARG A 168 -17.01 -7.80 -13.24
N ASN A 169 -17.50 -8.82 -13.93
CA ASN A 169 -18.90 -8.93 -14.37
C ASN A 169 -19.77 -9.55 -13.27
#